data_7c8a56089eec6d6f39db35e1ea372344
#
_entry.id   7c8a56089eec6d6f39db35e1ea372344
#
_cell.length_a   1.000
_cell.length_b   1.000
_cell.length_c   1.000
_cell.angle_alpha   90.00
_cell.angle_beta   90.00
_cell.angle_gamma   90.00
#
_symmetry.space_group_name_H-M   'P 1'
#
loop_
_entity.id
_entity.type
_entity.pdbx_description
1 polymer ?
#
loop_
_entity_poly.entity_id
_entity_poly.type
_entity_poly.pdbx_seq_one_letter_code
_entity_poly.pdbx_strand_id
1 'polypeptide(L)'
;RKDGKVFVTVGSGGAFSSGSAELTSQARQIMSKIADKGVGDTGTITVSGHTDNVPLMFGGNFRDNWDLAAARASSVVQELEKAGNISTDRMKAVSFGESKPVDSNDTAAGREKNRRIEIEINF
;
A
#
# COMPACT_ATOMS: atom_id res chain seq x y z
N ARG A 1 -7.67 -11.85 -12.93
CA ARG A 1 -6.32 -12.37 -13.07
C ARG A 1 -5.94 -12.44 -14.53
N LYS A 2 -4.80 -11.90 -14.88
CA LYS A 2 -4.39 -11.81 -16.27
C LYS A 2 -2.87 -12.04 -16.36
N ASP A 3 -2.46 -12.97 -17.24
CA ASP A 3 -1.05 -13.28 -17.49
C ASP A 3 -0.27 -13.62 -16.23
N GLY A 4 -0.91 -14.28 -15.29
CA GLY A 4 -0.27 -14.64 -14.03
C GLY A 4 -0.09 -13.49 -13.08
N LYS A 5 -0.79 -12.37 -13.28
CA LYS A 5 -0.73 -11.21 -12.39
C LYS A 5 -2.09 -10.91 -11.80
N VAL A 6 -2.09 -10.48 -10.55
CA VAL A 6 -3.27 -10.01 -9.85
C VAL A 6 -2.94 -8.63 -9.26
N PHE A 7 -3.87 -7.70 -9.42
CA PHE A 7 -3.74 -6.35 -8.87
C PHE A 7 -4.83 -6.10 -7.83
N VAL A 8 -4.42 -5.62 -6.67
CA VAL A 8 -5.35 -5.27 -5.59
C VAL A 8 -5.08 -3.82 -5.19
N THR A 9 -6.12 -3.02 -5.13
CA THR A 9 -6.02 -1.63 -4.68
C THR A 9 -6.77 -1.47 -3.36
N VAL A 10 -6.09 -0.90 -2.37
CA VAL A 10 -6.67 -0.67 -1.06
C VAL A 10 -6.58 0.82 -0.75
N GLY A 11 -7.72 1.43 -0.45
CA GLY A 11 -7.76 2.85 -0.09
C GLY A 11 -7.12 3.09 1.27
N SER A 12 -6.26 4.11 1.35
CA SER A 12 -5.54 4.42 2.60
C SER A 12 -6.46 4.86 3.73
N GLY A 13 -7.61 5.45 3.39
CA GLY A 13 -8.56 5.92 4.41
C GLY A 13 -9.10 4.83 5.30
N GLY A 14 -9.21 3.60 4.79
CA GLY A 14 -9.65 2.47 5.59
C GLY A 14 -8.50 1.63 6.13
N ALA A 15 -7.31 1.78 5.55
CA ALA A 15 -6.16 0.95 5.89
C ALA A 15 -5.27 1.58 6.95
N PHE A 16 -5.25 2.90 7.04
CA PHE A 16 -4.39 3.64 7.97
C PHE A 16 -5.15 4.79 8.59
N SER A 17 -4.75 5.17 9.80
CA SER A 17 -5.20 6.44 10.38
C SER A 17 -4.50 7.59 9.66
N SER A 18 -5.11 8.77 9.68
CA SER A 18 -4.55 9.95 9.03
C SER A 18 -3.12 10.21 9.52
N GLY A 19 -2.20 10.39 8.58
CA GLY A 19 -0.80 10.65 8.90
C GLY A 19 -0.05 9.48 9.53
N SER A 20 -0.63 8.29 9.53
CA SER A 20 -0.04 7.11 10.17
C SER A 20 0.30 6.05 9.12
N ALA A 21 1.31 5.25 9.42
CA ALA A 21 1.66 4.07 8.63
C ALA A 21 1.33 2.78 9.38
N GLU A 22 0.56 2.85 10.47
CA GLU A 22 0.09 1.66 11.15
C GLU A 22 -1.19 1.15 10.53
N LEU A 23 -1.21 -0.14 10.19
CA LEU A 23 -2.40 -0.76 9.61
C LEU A 23 -3.51 -0.89 10.64
N THR A 24 -4.73 -0.61 10.21
CA THR A 24 -5.91 -0.86 11.05
C THR A 24 -6.18 -2.36 11.12
N SER A 25 -6.99 -2.79 12.10
CA SER A 25 -7.38 -4.20 12.21
C SER A 25 -8.07 -4.70 10.95
N GLN A 26 -8.90 -3.85 10.36
CA GLN A 26 -9.60 -4.19 9.12
C GLN A 26 -8.61 -4.42 7.97
N ALA A 27 -7.59 -3.57 7.86
CA ALA A 27 -6.57 -3.73 6.84
C ALA A 27 -5.75 -4.99 7.04
N ARG A 28 -5.45 -5.33 8.29
CA ARG A 28 -4.72 -6.57 8.59
C ARG A 28 -5.50 -7.80 8.17
N GLN A 29 -6.82 -7.79 8.32
CA GLN A 29 -7.68 -8.87 7.86
C GLN A 29 -7.62 -9.02 6.34
N ILE A 30 -7.63 -7.89 5.63
CA ILE A 30 -7.51 -7.90 4.17
C ILE A 30 -6.16 -8.49 3.75
N MET A 31 -5.08 -8.08 4.41
CA MET A 31 -3.74 -8.58 4.09
C MET A 31 -3.63 -10.08 4.38
N SER A 32 -4.26 -10.54 5.46
CA SER A 32 -4.31 -11.95 5.80
C SER A 32 -4.97 -12.77 4.71
N LYS A 33 -6.08 -12.27 4.17
CA LYS A 33 -6.77 -12.94 3.07
C LYS A 33 -5.93 -12.99 1.80
N ILE A 34 -5.22 -11.92 1.49
CA ILE A 34 -4.32 -11.88 0.34
C ILE A 34 -3.22 -12.92 0.51
N ALA A 35 -2.65 -12.99 1.70
CA ALA A 35 -1.58 -13.95 1.99
C ALA A 35 -2.08 -15.40 1.89
N ASP A 36 -3.30 -15.66 2.38
CA ASP A 36 -3.91 -17.00 2.35
C ASP A 36 -4.21 -17.47 0.93
N LYS A 37 -4.70 -16.57 0.08
CA LYS A 37 -5.01 -16.92 -1.31
C LYS A 37 -3.77 -17.19 -2.12
N GLY A 38 -2.67 -16.83 -1.54
CA GLY A 38 -1.42 -17.33 -2.02
C GLY A 38 -0.81 -16.62 -3.18
N VAL A 39 0.45 -16.53 -3.02
CA VAL A 39 1.38 -16.06 -4.03
C VAL A 39 2.00 -17.29 -4.70
N GLY A 40 1.64 -18.46 -4.22
CA GLY A 40 2.28 -19.70 -4.63
C GLY A 40 3.69 -19.77 -4.05
N ASP A 41 4.43 -20.81 -4.42
CA ASP A 41 5.77 -21.05 -3.88
C ASP A 41 6.82 -20.15 -4.51
N THR A 42 6.54 -19.59 -5.69
CA THR A 42 7.53 -18.82 -6.46
C THR A 42 7.06 -17.41 -6.79
N GLY A 43 5.85 -17.05 -6.42
CA GLY A 43 5.31 -15.73 -6.76
C GLY A 43 6.01 -14.60 -6.02
N THR A 44 5.91 -13.39 -6.58
CA THR A 44 6.48 -12.17 -6.00
C THR A 44 5.39 -11.13 -5.81
N ILE A 45 5.62 -10.22 -4.87
CA ILE A 45 4.67 -9.15 -4.55
C ILE A 45 5.39 -7.82 -4.61
N THR A 46 4.78 -6.85 -5.27
CA THR A 46 5.22 -5.46 -5.25
C THR A 46 4.12 -4.62 -4.61
N VAL A 47 4.46 -3.91 -3.55
CA VAL A 47 3.52 -3.01 -2.85
C VAL A 47 3.92 -1.58 -3.13
N SER A 48 3.02 -0.81 -3.72
CA SER A 48 3.27 0.57 -4.11
C SER A 48 2.41 1.51 -3.27
N GLY A 49 3.03 2.50 -2.64
CA GLY A 49 2.33 3.51 -1.85
C GLY A 49 2.12 4.78 -2.65
N HIS A 50 0.93 5.35 -2.54
CA HIS A 50 0.54 6.57 -3.26
C HIS A 50 -0.21 7.51 -2.32
N THR A 51 -0.02 8.81 -2.52
CA THR A 51 -0.70 9.85 -1.76
C THR A 51 -1.38 10.83 -2.70
N ASP A 52 -2.18 11.74 -2.11
CA ASP A 52 -2.61 12.93 -2.83
C ASP A 52 -1.48 13.96 -2.82
N ASN A 53 -1.74 15.16 -3.33
CA ASN A 53 -0.72 16.21 -3.39
C ASN A 53 -0.78 17.22 -2.25
N VAL A 54 -1.56 16.95 -1.21
CA VAL A 54 -1.60 17.82 -0.05
C VAL A 54 -0.33 17.62 0.77
N PRO A 55 0.45 18.67 1.03
CA PRO A 55 1.67 18.54 1.82
C PRO A 55 1.37 18.07 3.24
N LEU A 56 2.27 17.28 3.80
CA LEU A 56 2.14 16.86 5.19
C LEU A 56 2.42 18.04 6.12
N MET A 57 1.79 18.00 7.29
CA MET A 57 1.99 19.04 8.29
C MET A 57 3.41 18.97 8.83
N PHE A 58 3.98 20.15 9.00
CA PHE A 58 5.31 20.31 9.56
C PHE A 58 5.35 19.74 10.99
N GLY A 59 6.40 19.01 11.31
CA GLY A 59 6.58 18.44 12.64
C GLY A 59 5.95 17.07 12.86
N GLY A 60 5.35 16.48 11.80
CA GLY A 60 4.84 15.11 11.88
C GLY A 60 5.94 14.06 11.80
N ASN A 61 5.55 12.80 11.80
CA ASN A 61 6.48 11.66 11.79
C ASN A 61 7.17 11.45 10.44
N PHE A 62 6.63 12.04 9.40
CA PHE A 62 7.14 11.85 8.04
C PHE A 62 7.49 13.21 7.44
N ARG A 63 8.57 13.23 6.66
CA ARG A 63 9.08 14.46 6.06
C ARG A 63 8.17 14.97 4.94
N ASP A 64 7.63 14.05 4.14
CA ASP A 64 6.82 14.38 2.98
C ASP A 64 5.98 13.18 2.56
N ASN A 65 5.24 13.34 1.47
CA ASN A 65 4.37 12.30 0.95
C ASN A 65 5.13 11.08 0.44
N TRP A 66 6.36 11.26 -0.04
CA TRP A 66 7.19 10.14 -0.44
C TRP A 66 7.54 9.26 0.76
N ASP A 67 7.88 9.91 1.85
CA ASP A 67 8.23 9.25 3.10
C ASP A 67 7.04 8.48 3.67
N LEU A 68 5.88 9.11 3.72
CA LEU A 68 4.65 8.49 4.21
C LEU A 68 4.27 7.28 3.35
N ALA A 69 4.28 7.43 2.03
CA ALA A 69 3.92 6.35 1.11
C ALA A 69 4.87 5.16 1.25
N ALA A 70 6.17 5.43 1.41
CA ALA A 70 7.16 4.37 1.63
C ALA A 70 6.89 3.61 2.93
N ALA A 71 6.61 4.33 4.00
CA ALA A 71 6.33 3.71 5.30
C ALA A 71 5.06 2.86 5.25
N ARG A 72 4.03 3.33 4.56
CA ARG A 72 2.79 2.59 4.41
C ARG A 72 2.97 1.32 3.58
N ALA A 73 3.72 1.42 2.47
CA ALA A 73 4.02 0.25 1.66
C ALA A 73 4.84 -0.78 2.45
N SER A 74 5.80 -0.31 3.24
CA SER A 74 6.59 -1.18 4.11
C SER A 74 5.74 -1.89 5.15
N SER A 75 4.78 -1.19 5.74
CA SER A 75 3.87 -1.79 6.72
C SER A 75 3.06 -2.93 6.11
N VAL A 76 2.63 -2.77 4.86
CA VAL A 76 1.91 -3.82 4.14
C VAL A 76 2.80 -5.03 3.90
N VAL A 77 4.03 -4.81 3.44
CA VAL A 77 4.98 -5.91 3.23
C VAL A 77 5.21 -6.67 4.53
N GLN A 78 5.43 -5.96 5.63
CA GLN A 78 5.66 -6.59 6.93
C GLN A 78 4.46 -7.41 7.38
N GLU A 79 3.25 -6.92 7.14
CA GLU A 79 2.05 -7.66 7.50
C GLU A 79 1.86 -8.89 6.64
N LEU A 80 2.14 -8.81 5.35
CA LEU A 80 2.06 -9.97 4.46
C LEU A 80 3.07 -11.04 4.83
N GLU A 81 4.27 -10.64 5.20
CA GLU A 81 5.29 -11.57 5.69
C GLU A 81 4.79 -12.30 6.92
N LYS A 82 4.27 -11.57 7.88
CA LYS A 82 3.82 -12.09 9.15
C LYS A 82 2.60 -13.00 8.99
N ALA A 83 1.61 -12.57 8.20
CA ALA A 83 0.36 -13.29 8.06
C ALA A 83 0.49 -14.52 7.19
N GLY A 84 1.27 -14.45 6.13
CA GLY A 84 1.38 -15.53 5.14
C GLY A 84 2.69 -16.28 5.16
N ASN A 85 3.59 -15.90 6.06
CA ASN A 85 4.92 -16.50 6.13
C ASN A 85 5.64 -16.44 4.77
N ILE A 86 5.45 -15.31 4.08
CA ILE A 86 6.06 -15.09 2.77
C ILE A 86 7.46 -14.51 2.99
N SER A 87 8.44 -15.09 2.32
CA SER A 87 9.81 -14.62 2.45
C SER A 87 9.97 -13.19 1.94
N THR A 88 10.71 -12.37 2.66
CA THR A 88 10.88 -10.96 2.32
C THR A 88 11.62 -10.75 1.00
N ASP A 89 12.42 -11.72 0.56
CA ASP A 89 13.11 -11.61 -0.72
C ASP A 89 12.16 -11.75 -1.93
N ARG A 90 10.90 -12.12 -1.67
CA ARG A 90 9.87 -12.22 -2.69
C ARG A 90 8.97 -10.98 -2.75
N MET A 91 9.27 -9.97 -1.93
CA MET A 91 8.43 -8.78 -1.82
C MET A 91 9.28 -7.52 -1.92
N LYS A 92 8.67 -6.46 -2.41
CA LYS A 92 9.29 -5.14 -2.37
C LYS A 92 8.25 -4.05 -2.11
N ALA A 93 8.69 -3.01 -1.42
CA ALA A 93 7.88 -1.84 -1.13
C ALA A 93 8.42 -0.67 -1.95
N VAL A 94 7.52 0.04 -2.62
CA VAL A 94 7.88 1.14 -3.51
C VAL A 94 7.03 2.36 -3.13
N SER A 95 7.64 3.53 -3.12
CA SER A 95 6.89 4.77 -2.95
C SER A 95 6.84 5.54 -4.26
N PHE A 96 5.65 5.97 -4.64
CA PHE A 96 5.47 6.93 -5.71
C PHE A 96 5.04 8.29 -5.18
N GLY A 97 4.83 8.41 -3.87
CA GLY A 97 4.37 9.65 -3.28
C GLY A 97 3.13 10.17 -3.98
N GLU A 98 3.18 11.42 -4.40
CA GLU A 98 2.07 12.06 -5.10
C GLU A 98 2.20 12.03 -6.62
N SER A 99 3.23 11.35 -7.15
CA SER A 99 3.61 11.44 -8.57
C SER A 99 2.72 10.67 -9.55
N LYS A 100 1.87 9.78 -9.06
CA LYS A 100 1.03 8.91 -9.91
C LYS A 100 -0.45 9.01 -9.55
N PRO A 101 -1.08 10.18 -9.74
CA PRO A 101 -2.50 10.31 -9.41
C PRO A 101 -3.37 9.49 -10.36
N VAL A 102 -4.45 8.92 -9.82
CA VAL A 102 -5.47 8.23 -10.62
C VAL A 102 -6.72 9.06 -10.79
N ASP A 103 -6.83 10.17 -10.07
CA ASP A 103 -7.95 11.09 -10.16
C ASP A 103 -7.45 12.50 -9.84
N SER A 104 -8.34 13.47 -9.93
CA SER A 104 -7.99 14.87 -9.68
C SER A 104 -7.69 15.11 -8.21
N ASN A 105 -6.62 15.86 -7.95
CA ASN A 105 -6.32 16.34 -6.60
C ASN A 105 -7.10 17.60 -6.24
N ASP A 106 -7.87 18.14 -7.18
CA ASP A 106 -8.65 19.36 -6.96
C ASP A 106 -9.92 19.11 -6.15
N THR A 107 -10.37 17.87 -6.08
CA THR A 107 -11.57 17.51 -5.32
C THR A 107 -11.22 16.56 -4.17
N ALA A 108 -12.03 16.62 -3.12
CA ALA A 108 -11.84 15.72 -1.99
C ALA A 108 -12.01 14.24 -2.41
N ALA A 109 -12.99 13.97 -3.28
CA ALA A 109 -13.23 12.61 -3.77
C ALA A 109 -12.04 12.10 -4.58
N GLY A 110 -11.46 12.95 -5.42
CA GLY A 110 -10.29 12.57 -6.22
C GLY A 110 -9.07 12.34 -5.36
N ARG A 111 -8.84 13.19 -4.37
CA ARG A 111 -7.72 13.02 -3.43
C ARG A 111 -7.85 11.70 -2.66
N GLU A 112 -9.06 11.33 -2.27
CA GLU A 112 -9.28 10.07 -1.57
C GLU A 112 -8.87 8.88 -2.45
N LYS A 113 -9.20 8.91 -3.72
CA LYS A 113 -8.80 7.85 -4.66
C LYS A 113 -7.29 7.80 -4.85
N ASN A 114 -6.62 8.93 -4.76
CA ASN A 114 -5.17 8.99 -4.92
C ASN A 114 -4.44 8.42 -3.70
N ARG A 115 -5.04 8.49 -2.52
CA ARG A 115 -4.47 7.93 -1.30
C ARG A 115 -4.75 6.43 -1.26
N ARG A 116 -3.82 5.64 -1.76
CA ARG A 116 -4.03 4.20 -1.92
C ARG A 116 -2.74 3.41 -1.83
N ILE A 117 -2.91 2.12 -1.59
CA ILE A 117 -1.85 1.11 -1.73
C ILE A 117 -2.22 0.23 -2.90
N GLU A 118 -1.29 -0.03 -3.79
CA GLU A 118 -1.48 -0.97 -4.90
C GLU A 118 -0.60 -2.18 -4.67
N ILE A 119 -1.18 -3.35 -4.75
CA ILE A 119 -0.47 -4.61 -4.55
C ILE A 119 -0.51 -5.38 -5.86
N GLU A 120 0.67 -5.66 -6.41
CA GLU A 120 0.79 -6.46 -7.62
C GLU A 120 1.38 -7.81 -7.25
N ILE A 121 0.66 -8.87 -7.56
CA ILE A 121 1.10 -10.24 -7.29
C ILE A 121 1.41 -10.91 -8.63
N ASN A 122 2.64 -11.37 -8.77
CA ASN A 122 3.11 -12.09 -9.96
C ASN A 122 3.30 -13.56 -9.61
N PHE A 123 2.63 -14.41 -10.34
CA PHE A 123 2.71 -15.86 -10.10
C PHE A 123 3.81 -16.54 -10.90
#